data_2d62ac7eefa0d5e3e6b4af85c22f86d0
#
_entry.id   2d62ac7eefa0d5e3e6b4af85c22f86d0
#
_cell.length_a   1.000
_cell.length_b   1.000
_cell.length_c   1.000
_cell.angle_alpha   90.00
_cell.angle_beta   90.00
_cell.angle_gamma   90.00
#
_symmetry.space_group_name_H-M   'P 1'
#
loop_
_entity.id
_entity.type
_entity.pdbx_description
1 polymer ?
#
loop_
_entity_poly.entity_id
_entity_poly.type
_entity_poly.pdbx_seq_one_letter_code
_entity_poly.pdbx_strand_id
1 'polypeptide(L)'
;MVKQDILNSIYAFFHSSSLLKPLNKTFITLIPKVNVPKEVSQFRPISLCNVTYKIITKIMVNRLKPLMNTHISTFPNAFIQGRNIVDNILLAHEILDTMRKKKGRKKGYGALKIDVCKSYDRVSWNFLKAILSSMNFSGTWIN
;
A
#
# COMPACT_ATOMS: atom_id res chain seq x y z
N MET A 1 -21.14 19.28 18.96
CA MET A 1 -19.84 19.24 19.65
C MET A 1 -18.85 18.33 18.91
N VAL A 2 -18.96 17.04 18.98
CA VAL A 2 -17.95 16.09 18.43
C VAL A 2 -17.60 16.30 16.94
N LYS A 3 -18.56 16.60 16.07
CA LYS A 3 -18.33 16.84 14.64
C LYS A 3 -17.40 18.04 14.40
N GLN A 4 -17.64 19.14 15.12
CA GLN A 4 -16.84 20.36 14.95
C GLN A 4 -15.41 20.17 15.43
N ASP A 5 -15.20 19.46 16.53
CA ASP A 5 -13.87 19.18 17.09
C ASP A 5 -13.04 18.31 16.14
N ILE A 6 -13.68 17.30 15.50
CA ILE A 6 -13.04 16.48 14.47
C ILE A 6 -12.65 17.34 13.27
N LEU A 7 -13.55 18.18 12.76
CA LEU A 7 -13.24 19.07 11.63
C LEU A 7 -12.09 20.00 11.96
N ASN A 8 -12.10 20.64 13.14
CA ASN A 8 -11.03 21.52 13.59
C ASN A 8 -9.69 20.79 13.66
N SER A 9 -9.68 19.56 14.15
CA SER A 9 -8.46 18.72 14.20
C SER A 9 -7.92 18.38 12.81
N ILE A 10 -8.81 18.11 11.84
CA ILE A 10 -8.45 17.83 10.45
C ILE A 10 -7.89 19.11 9.78
N TYR A 11 -8.55 20.26 9.96
CA TYR A 11 -8.06 21.53 9.44
C TYR A 11 -6.69 21.90 10.02
N ALA A 12 -6.50 21.75 11.34
CA ALA A 12 -5.23 21.98 11.99
C ALA A 12 -4.11 21.12 11.41
N PHE A 13 -4.37 19.83 11.14
CA PHE A 13 -3.40 18.95 10.48
C PHE A 13 -3.01 19.45 9.09
N PHE A 14 -3.97 19.78 8.22
CA PHE A 14 -3.65 20.23 6.85
C PHE A 14 -3.01 21.62 6.81
N HIS A 15 -3.18 22.43 7.83
CA HIS A 15 -2.51 23.73 7.97
C HIS A 15 -1.09 23.62 8.51
N SER A 16 -0.89 22.79 9.53
CA SER A 16 0.39 22.69 10.23
C SER A 16 1.30 21.57 9.71
N SER A 17 0.77 20.65 8.89
CA SER A 17 1.42 19.40 8.49
C SER A 17 1.91 18.57 9.69
N SER A 18 1.30 18.78 10.86
CA SER A 18 1.69 18.14 12.12
C SER A 18 0.53 17.39 12.74
N LEU A 19 0.75 16.14 13.10
CA LEU A 19 -0.23 15.31 13.79
C LEU A 19 0.08 15.28 15.28
N LEU A 20 -0.92 15.58 16.12
CA LEU A 20 -0.78 15.49 17.56
C LEU A 20 -0.41 14.06 17.98
N LYS A 21 0.58 13.92 18.87
CA LYS A 21 1.05 12.60 19.37
C LYS A 21 -0.06 11.67 19.86
N PRO A 22 -1.08 12.14 20.61
CA PRO A 22 -2.20 11.27 21.03
C PRO A 22 -3.01 10.72 19.86
N LEU A 23 -3.18 11.47 18.77
CA LEU A 23 -3.91 11.03 17.58
C LEU A 23 -3.12 10.01 16.74
N ASN A 24 -1.80 10.05 16.82
CA ASN A 24 -0.90 9.08 16.18
C ASN A 24 -0.67 7.81 17.02
N LYS A 25 -1.23 7.75 18.23
CA LYS A 25 -1.12 6.57 19.08
C LYS A 25 -1.98 5.42 18.52
N THR A 26 -1.37 4.25 18.37
CA THR A 26 -2.01 3.07 17.78
C THR A 26 -1.88 1.89 18.73
N PHE A 27 -2.96 1.15 18.92
CA PHE A 27 -2.94 -0.16 19.59
C PHE A 27 -2.66 -1.24 18.55
N ILE A 28 -1.82 -2.21 18.91
CA ILE A 28 -1.51 -3.37 18.05
C ILE A 28 -2.15 -4.59 18.68
N THR A 29 -3.00 -5.29 17.91
CA THR A 29 -3.58 -6.58 18.26
C THR A 29 -2.93 -7.65 17.41
N LEU A 30 -2.56 -8.77 18.04
CA LEU A 30 -1.95 -9.91 17.36
C LEU A 30 -3.00 -10.97 17.08
N ILE A 31 -3.22 -11.30 15.80
CA ILE A 31 -4.14 -12.35 15.38
C ILE A 31 -3.34 -13.56 14.93
N PRO A 32 -3.59 -14.78 15.49
CA PRO A 32 -2.88 -15.98 15.10
C PRO A 32 -3.18 -16.35 13.64
N LYS A 33 -2.16 -16.80 12.91
CA LYS A 33 -2.29 -17.35 11.55
C LYS A 33 -2.56 -18.86 11.56
N VAL A 34 -2.25 -19.51 12.67
CA VAL A 34 -2.36 -20.96 12.89
C VAL A 34 -3.08 -21.22 14.21
N ASN A 35 -3.66 -22.40 14.38
CA ASN A 35 -4.46 -22.73 15.58
C ASN A 35 -3.66 -22.67 16.89
N VAL A 36 -2.37 -23.06 16.87
CA VAL A 36 -1.48 -23.04 18.05
C VAL A 36 -0.18 -22.34 17.65
N PRO A 37 -0.12 -21.00 17.73
CA PRO A 37 1.09 -20.26 17.36
C PRO A 37 2.18 -20.42 18.45
N LYS A 38 3.38 -20.77 18.04
CA LYS A 38 4.56 -20.92 18.91
C LYS A 38 5.55 -19.76 18.77
N GLU A 39 5.50 -19.03 17.64
CA GLU A 39 6.43 -17.97 17.31
C GLU A 39 5.70 -16.68 16.93
N VAL A 40 6.35 -15.52 17.15
CA VAL A 40 5.81 -14.20 16.78
C VAL A 40 5.52 -14.07 15.29
N SER A 41 6.28 -14.73 14.44
CA SER A 41 6.09 -14.78 12.99
C SER A 41 4.74 -15.38 12.57
N GLN A 42 4.13 -16.19 13.44
CA GLN A 42 2.83 -16.84 13.23
C GLN A 42 1.63 -15.96 13.61
N PHE A 43 1.87 -14.73 14.02
CA PHE A 43 0.84 -13.73 14.25
C PHE A 43 0.79 -12.68 13.14
N ARG A 44 -0.39 -12.11 12.93
CA ARG A 44 -0.61 -10.91 12.11
C ARG A 44 -0.81 -9.73 13.03
N PRO A 45 0.09 -8.73 13.05
CA PRO A 45 -0.19 -7.49 13.76
C PRO A 45 -1.27 -6.71 13.02
N ILE A 46 -2.31 -6.32 13.75
CA ILE A 46 -3.36 -5.42 13.25
C ILE A 46 -3.31 -4.13 14.06
N SER A 47 -3.17 -3.01 13.37
CA SER A 47 -3.10 -1.68 13.95
C SER A 47 -4.50 -1.09 14.12
N LEU A 48 -4.88 -0.78 15.36
CA LEU A 48 -6.14 -0.12 15.71
C LEU A 48 -5.87 1.38 15.85
N CYS A 49 -5.87 2.07 14.70
CA CYS A 49 -5.62 3.51 14.63
C CYS A 49 -6.83 4.32 15.11
N ASN A 50 -6.56 5.53 15.60
CA ASN A 50 -7.58 6.52 15.97
C ASN A 50 -8.47 6.87 14.76
N VAL A 51 -9.74 7.18 15.02
CA VAL A 51 -10.72 7.55 13.98
C VAL A 51 -10.30 8.79 13.23
N THR A 52 -9.85 9.83 13.92
CA THR A 52 -9.36 11.07 13.29
C THR A 52 -8.19 10.81 12.35
N TYR A 53 -7.23 9.96 12.78
CA TYR A 53 -6.13 9.52 11.92
C TYR A 53 -6.65 8.83 10.65
N LYS A 54 -7.62 7.92 10.78
CA LYS A 54 -8.23 7.23 9.64
C LYS A 54 -8.93 8.17 8.67
N ILE A 55 -9.58 9.23 9.17
CA ILE A 55 -10.22 10.24 8.32
C ILE A 55 -9.16 11.02 7.54
N ILE A 56 -8.10 11.50 8.21
CA ILE A 56 -7.01 12.24 7.57
C ILE A 56 -6.37 11.39 6.46
N THR A 57 -5.98 10.16 6.77
CA THR A 57 -5.37 9.26 5.78
C THR A 57 -6.32 8.94 4.63
N LYS A 58 -7.62 8.81 4.89
CA LYS A 58 -8.63 8.60 3.85
C LYS A 58 -8.76 9.80 2.91
N ILE A 59 -8.70 11.02 3.44
CA ILE A 59 -8.70 12.25 2.63
C ILE A 59 -7.45 12.28 1.74
N MET A 60 -6.27 11.97 2.30
CA MET A 60 -5.03 11.90 1.53
C MET A 60 -5.11 10.86 0.41
N VAL A 61 -5.60 9.66 0.72
CA VAL A 61 -5.80 8.59 -0.28
C VAL A 61 -6.76 9.02 -1.37
N ASN A 62 -7.89 9.66 -1.04
CA ASN A 62 -8.85 10.11 -2.02
C ASN A 62 -8.29 11.19 -2.98
N ARG A 63 -7.37 12.04 -2.48
CA ARG A 63 -6.65 13.03 -3.30
C ARG A 63 -5.57 12.38 -4.18
N LEU A 64 -4.91 11.33 -3.66
CA LEU A 64 -3.83 10.65 -4.37
C LEU A 64 -4.34 9.71 -5.48
N LYS A 65 -5.48 9.04 -5.25
CA LYS A 65 -6.05 8.04 -6.16
C LYS A 65 -6.13 8.48 -7.64
N PRO A 66 -6.66 9.66 -7.98
CA PRO A 66 -6.74 10.09 -9.38
C PRO A 66 -5.38 10.21 -10.06
N LEU A 67 -4.35 10.58 -9.29
CA LEU A 67 -2.99 10.79 -9.79
C LEU A 67 -2.25 9.47 -10.04
N MET A 68 -2.64 8.38 -9.37
CA MET A 68 -1.97 7.10 -9.49
C MET A 68 -2.02 6.52 -10.90
N ASN A 69 -3.11 6.74 -11.63
CA ASN A 69 -3.27 6.24 -13.00
C ASN A 69 -2.28 6.86 -13.99
N THR A 70 -1.82 8.09 -13.72
CA THR A 70 -0.85 8.81 -14.59
C THR A 70 0.60 8.49 -14.22
N HIS A 71 0.86 8.17 -12.95
CA HIS A 71 2.22 7.97 -12.45
C HIS A 71 2.66 6.50 -12.37
N ILE A 72 1.69 5.57 -12.30
CA ILE A 72 2.00 4.15 -12.16
C ILE A 72 1.76 3.43 -13.49
N SER A 73 2.76 2.64 -13.91
CA SER A 73 2.69 1.78 -15.09
C SER A 73 1.40 0.97 -15.15
N THR A 74 0.98 0.61 -16.37
CA THR A 74 -0.22 -0.19 -16.61
C THR A 74 -0.16 -1.62 -16.04
N PHE A 75 1.04 -2.15 -15.80
CA PHE A 75 1.23 -3.54 -15.35
C PHE A 75 0.82 -3.84 -13.91
N PRO A 76 1.11 -2.99 -12.87
CA PRO A 76 0.64 -3.26 -11.52
C PRO A 76 -0.87 -3.01 -11.41
N ASN A 77 -1.64 -4.05 -11.12
CA ASN A 77 -3.11 -3.94 -11.04
C ASN A 77 -3.65 -3.85 -9.60
N ALA A 78 -2.80 -4.09 -8.59
CA ALA A 78 -3.23 -4.01 -7.19
C ALA A 78 -3.34 -2.55 -6.72
N PHE A 79 -4.41 -2.26 -5.97
CA PHE A 79 -4.68 -0.98 -5.28
C PHE A 79 -4.91 0.26 -6.16
N ILE A 80 -4.93 0.12 -7.49
CA ILE A 80 -5.19 1.21 -8.42
C ILE A 80 -6.65 1.16 -8.85
N GLN A 81 -7.31 2.31 -8.82
CA GLN A 81 -8.73 2.41 -9.17
C GLN A 81 -8.97 2.02 -10.63
N GLY A 82 -9.98 1.20 -10.88
CA GLY A 82 -10.37 0.73 -12.21
C GLY A 82 -9.56 -0.47 -12.74
N ARG A 83 -8.57 -0.95 -11.98
CA ARG A 83 -7.80 -2.16 -12.34
C ARG A 83 -8.26 -3.35 -11.52
N ASN A 84 -8.35 -4.51 -12.17
CA ASN A 84 -8.82 -5.74 -11.55
C ASN A 84 -7.63 -6.69 -11.28
N ILE A 85 -7.54 -7.22 -10.06
CA ILE A 85 -6.51 -8.21 -9.71
C ILE A 85 -6.64 -9.50 -10.52
N VAL A 86 -7.84 -9.81 -11.02
CA VAL A 86 -8.08 -10.98 -11.87
C VAL A 86 -7.29 -10.90 -13.18
N ASP A 87 -7.06 -9.68 -13.71
CA ASP A 87 -6.29 -9.49 -14.94
C ASP A 87 -4.85 -10.01 -14.79
N ASN A 88 -4.25 -9.86 -13.60
CA ASN A 88 -2.93 -10.42 -13.31
C ASN A 88 -2.93 -11.95 -13.31
N ILE A 89 -4.00 -12.57 -12.85
CA ILE A 89 -4.14 -14.03 -12.81
C ILE A 89 -4.27 -14.55 -14.24
N LEU A 90 -5.11 -13.91 -15.05
CA LEU A 90 -5.29 -14.27 -16.47
C LEU A 90 -3.98 -14.13 -17.24
N LEU A 91 -3.28 -13.00 -17.08
CA LEU A 91 -1.99 -12.78 -17.72
C LEU A 91 -0.95 -13.86 -17.31
N ALA A 92 -0.90 -14.22 -16.02
CA ALA A 92 -0.02 -15.28 -15.57
C ALA A 92 -0.36 -16.63 -16.19
N HIS A 93 -1.65 -16.97 -16.34
CA HIS A 93 -2.11 -18.18 -17.03
C HIS A 93 -1.71 -18.18 -18.50
N GLU A 94 -1.93 -17.09 -19.22
CA GLU A 94 -1.56 -16.95 -20.64
C GLU A 94 -0.05 -17.11 -20.86
N ILE A 95 0.77 -16.50 -19.98
CA ILE A 95 2.23 -16.64 -20.03
C ILE A 95 2.63 -18.10 -19.84
N LEU A 96 2.10 -18.77 -18.81
CA LEU A 96 2.41 -20.17 -18.51
C LEU A 96 1.95 -21.10 -19.63
N ASP A 97 0.79 -20.89 -20.21
CA ASP A 97 0.29 -21.68 -21.35
C ASP A 97 1.15 -21.47 -22.60
N THR A 98 1.56 -20.23 -22.86
CA THR A 98 2.47 -19.92 -23.97
C THR A 98 3.82 -20.63 -23.78
N MET A 99 4.34 -20.67 -22.57
CA MET A 99 5.59 -21.38 -22.25
C MET A 99 5.43 -22.89 -22.41
N ARG A 100 4.30 -23.47 -22.01
CA ARG A 100 4.00 -24.90 -22.18
C ARG A 100 3.90 -25.31 -23.65
N LYS A 101 3.25 -24.48 -24.48
CA LYS A 101 3.08 -24.74 -25.93
C LYS A 101 4.39 -24.62 -26.71
N LYS A 102 5.36 -23.88 -26.23
CA LYS A 102 6.69 -23.73 -26.87
C LYS A 102 7.67 -24.87 -26.56
N LYS A 103 7.18 -26.06 -26.21
CA LYS A 103 7.99 -27.29 -26.07
C LYS A 103 8.72 -27.59 -27.37
N GLY A 104 10.02 -27.90 -27.30
CA GLY A 104 10.82 -28.37 -28.46
C GLY A 104 11.85 -27.39 -29.01
N ARG A 105 12.04 -26.20 -28.43
CA ARG A 105 13.14 -25.31 -28.80
C ARG A 105 14.36 -25.54 -27.90
N LYS A 106 15.57 -25.39 -28.48
CA LYS A 106 16.86 -25.54 -27.77
C LYS A 106 17.02 -24.58 -26.56
N LYS A 107 16.23 -23.49 -26.49
CA LYS A 107 16.20 -22.56 -25.36
C LYS A 107 14.93 -22.79 -24.54
N GLY A 108 15.10 -23.17 -23.27
CA GLY A 108 14.01 -23.28 -22.30
C GLY A 108 13.55 -21.90 -21.80
N TYR A 109 12.27 -21.81 -21.40
CA TYR A 109 11.71 -20.64 -20.73
C TYR A 109 11.45 -21.01 -19.27
N GLY A 110 11.71 -20.05 -18.36
CA GLY A 110 11.41 -20.19 -16.94
C GLY A 110 10.60 -19.00 -16.44
N ALA A 111 9.72 -19.22 -15.47
CA ALA A 111 9.03 -18.15 -14.75
C ALA A 111 9.56 -18.06 -13.32
N LEU A 112 9.94 -16.87 -12.90
CA LEU A 112 10.36 -16.58 -11.53
C LEU A 112 9.28 -15.79 -10.80
N LYS A 113 8.71 -16.38 -9.74
CA LYS A 113 7.79 -15.67 -8.84
C LYS A 113 8.59 -15.09 -7.67
N ILE A 114 8.58 -13.78 -7.54
CA ILE A 114 9.21 -13.07 -6.43
C ILE A 114 8.11 -12.58 -5.49
N ASP A 115 8.23 -12.90 -4.20
CA ASP A 115 7.37 -12.40 -3.14
C ASP A 115 8.20 -11.63 -2.09
N VAL A 116 7.82 -10.39 -1.83
CA VAL A 116 8.52 -9.54 -0.85
C VAL A 116 7.77 -9.61 0.47
N CYS A 117 8.27 -10.43 1.39
CA CYS A 117 7.74 -10.52 2.75
C CYS A 117 7.76 -9.16 3.44
N LYS A 118 6.61 -8.76 4.02
CA LYS A 118 6.46 -7.50 4.78
C LYS A 118 6.92 -6.27 3.97
N SER A 119 6.49 -6.17 2.72
CA SER A 119 6.90 -5.11 1.80
C SER A 119 6.70 -3.70 2.37
N TYR A 120 5.59 -3.45 3.07
CA TYR A 120 5.30 -2.16 3.70
C TYR A 120 6.31 -1.77 4.79
N ASP A 121 6.81 -2.74 5.56
CA ASP A 121 7.79 -2.49 6.63
C ASP A 121 9.22 -2.27 6.09
N ARG A 122 9.45 -2.63 4.82
CA ARG A 122 10.77 -2.57 4.17
C ARG A 122 11.00 -1.33 3.30
N VAL A 123 9.94 -0.59 2.98
CA VAL A 123 10.07 0.66 2.23
C VAL A 123 10.67 1.74 3.13
N SER A 124 11.83 2.28 2.76
CA SER A 124 12.42 3.37 3.51
C SER A 124 11.69 4.69 3.25
N TRP A 125 11.55 5.52 4.28
CA TRP A 125 10.95 6.85 4.16
C TRP A 125 11.72 7.76 3.19
N ASN A 126 13.05 7.65 3.15
CA ASN A 126 13.90 8.42 2.22
C ASN A 126 13.62 8.03 0.76
N PHE A 127 13.46 6.73 0.49
CA PHE A 127 13.07 6.25 -0.83
C PHE A 127 11.69 6.77 -1.24
N LEU A 128 10.71 6.72 -0.32
CA LEU A 128 9.37 7.22 -0.59
C LEU A 128 9.39 8.73 -0.90
N LYS A 129 10.14 9.52 -0.12
CA LYS A 129 10.33 10.96 -0.36
C LYS A 129 10.97 11.22 -1.73
N ALA A 130 12.00 10.48 -2.10
CA ALA A 130 12.67 10.62 -3.39
C ALA A 130 11.72 10.34 -4.57
N ILE A 131 10.92 9.28 -4.47
CA ILE A 131 9.91 8.96 -5.50
C ILE A 131 8.84 10.06 -5.61
N LEU A 132 8.27 10.50 -4.49
CA LEU A 132 7.27 11.57 -4.51
C LEU A 132 7.84 12.86 -5.10
N SER A 133 9.08 13.19 -4.80
CA SER A 133 9.78 14.34 -5.40
C SER A 133 9.97 14.16 -6.92
N SER A 134 10.37 12.97 -7.38
CA SER A 134 10.52 12.68 -8.81
C SER A 134 9.20 12.71 -9.59
N MET A 135 8.09 12.47 -8.89
CA MET A 135 6.74 12.59 -9.42
C MET A 135 6.18 14.03 -9.35
N ASN A 136 7.01 15.02 -9.00
CA ASN A 136 6.64 16.42 -8.85
C ASN A 136 5.57 16.70 -7.79
N PHE A 137 5.49 15.91 -6.73
CA PHE A 137 4.65 16.25 -5.59
C PHE A 137 5.21 17.46 -4.84
N SER A 138 4.33 18.35 -4.36
CA SER A 138 4.74 19.54 -3.61
C SER A 138 5.41 19.17 -2.28
N GLY A 139 6.34 20.01 -1.81
CA GLY A 139 7.01 19.81 -0.51
C GLY A 139 6.03 19.69 0.66
N THR A 140 4.89 20.39 0.61
CA THR A 140 3.80 20.29 1.60
C THR A 140 3.20 18.87 1.65
N TRP A 141 3.21 18.15 0.54
CA TRP A 141 2.74 16.76 0.46
C TRP A 141 3.77 15.75 0.98
N ILE A 142 5.05 16.06 0.79
CA ILE A 142 6.17 15.15 1.07
C ILE A 142 6.57 15.19 2.55
N ASN A 143 6.42 16.33 3.20
CA ASN A 143 6.74 16.56 4.62
C ASN A 143 5.60 16.20 5.54
#